data_0a41176549d7496a583915ee8e55d8e8
#
_entry.id   0a41176549d7496a583915ee8e55d8e8
#
_cell.length_a   1.000
_cell.length_b   1.000
_cell.length_c   1.000
_cell.angle_alpha   90.00
_cell.angle_beta   90.00
_cell.angle_gamma   90.00
#
_symmetry.space_group_name_H-M   'P 1'
#
loop_
_entity.id
_entity.type
_entity.pdbx_description
1 polymer ?
#
loop_
_entity_poly.entity_id
_entity_poly.type
_entity_poly.pdbx_seq_one_letter_code
_entity_poly.pdbx_strand_id
1 'polypeptide(L)'
;MTIGRREFLKTGAAAAAAAWVGGPAVLSAQGKGKVRLAYLQLGWAATEIIHKEDLLGKRGWAAEYSIVPGAPGPLLNQLASKNVDAIDMSFALAAKAFEDGVPLKVTGVATAVLGAIVARKDAGLGKVEDLKGRKIAAIVGTSTFFDIRALTLKGYGFDLQKDTQIVTATSPPDMVTLLGKKEVDAIIAWQPITDSVVFRGEGVYLVKQIDLWRKATGRASGFPVHVCYLVHNEFLQKNPQIAGDLNEAQKDAVDIWYNKPARAMEIVAEVTKLPKDVIQVAHKETVRMLHGLADEQVETLIAQLKINKEFGFLKSDIWDNPDRIRREFFHRA
;
A
#
# COMPACT_ATOMS: atom_id res chain seq x y z
N MET A 1 -3.50 28.56 68.80
CA MET A 1 -2.49 27.67 69.38
C MET A 1 -1.93 26.80 68.25
N THR A 2 -0.77 27.16 67.78
CA THR A 2 -0.03 26.53 66.70
C THR A 2 0.89 25.47 67.29
N ILE A 3 0.74 24.21 66.91
CA ILE A 3 1.65 23.14 67.27
C ILE A 3 2.51 22.83 66.04
N GLY A 4 3.83 22.94 66.29
CA GLY A 4 4.84 22.95 65.23
C GLY A 4 5.28 21.58 64.73
N ARG A 5 5.77 21.64 63.52
CA ARG A 5 6.24 20.56 62.64
C ARG A 5 7.54 19.84 63.04
N ARG A 6 7.90 19.74 64.35
CA ARG A 6 9.26 19.29 64.76
C ARG A 6 9.35 18.16 65.75
N GLU A 7 8.29 17.41 66.04
CA GLU A 7 8.36 16.31 67.03
C GLU A 7 7.90 14.93 66.55
N PHE A 8 8.24 14.56 65.31
CA PHE A 8 7.93 13.19 64.83
C PHE A 8 9.16 12.43 64.29
N LEU A 9 10.30 12.70 64.86
CA LEU A 9 11.54 11.98 64.50
C LEU A 9 12.34 11.61 65.76
N LYS A 10 11.87 10.68 66.52
CA LYS A 10 12.71 9.88 67.51
C LYS A 10 11.79 8.83 68.14
N THR A 11 11.80 7.63 67.58
CA THR A 11 11.81 6.34 68.36
C THR A 11 11.44 5.19 67.40
N GLY A 12 12.27 4.17 67.36
CA GLY A 12 11.90 2.83 66.96
C GLY A 12 12.72 2.20 65.84
N ALA A 13 14.02 2.00 66.05
CA ALA A 13 14.73 0.95 65.35
C ALA A 13 14.33 -0.42 65.92
N ALA A 14 13.60 -1.22 65.12
CA ALA A 14 13.47 -2.65 65.37
C ALA A 14 13.62 -3.35 64.00
N ALA A 15 14.70 -4.10 63.86
CA ALA A 15 15.03 -4.92 62.72
C ALA A 15 13.99 -6.04 62.58
N ALA A 16 13.29 -6.08 61.45
CA ALA A 16 12.59 -7.25 60.97
C ALA A 16 13.20 -7.63 59.63
N ALA A 17 14.05 -8.66 59.64
CA ALA A 17 14.51 -9.32 58.41
C ALA A 17 13.32 -10.04 57.80
N ALA A 18 12.67 -9.42 56.81
CA ALA A 18 11.70 -10.10 55.94
C ALA A 18 12.48 -10.74 54.80
N ALA A 19 12.47 -12.07 54.77
CA ALA A 19 12.97 -12.86 53.65
C ALA A 19 12.23 -12.45 52.37
N TRP A 20 12.94 -11.90 51.43
CA TRP A 20 12.45 -11.70 50.07
C TRP A 20 12.33 -13.09 49.42
N VAL A 21 11.12 -13.65 49.43
CA VAL A 21 10.75 -14.72 48.52
C VAL A 21 10.65 -14.04 47.16
N GLY A 22 11.65 -14.25 46.31
CA GLY A 22 11.67 -13.79 44.93
C GLY A 22 10.51 -14.42 44.14
N GLY A 23 9.39 -13.72 44.07
CA GLY A 23 8.41 -13.98 43.03
C GLY A 23 9.07 -13.72 41.68
N PRO A 24 8.66 -14.45 40.62
CA PRO A 24 9.20 -14.19 39.29
C PRO A 24 8.96 -12.71 38.96
N ALA A 25 10.03 -11.97 38.70
CA ALA A 25 9.96 -10.64 38.18
C ALA A 25 9.16 -10.75 36.87
N VAL A 26 7.93 -10.31 36.90
CA VAL A 26 7.19 -10.01 35.66
C VAL A 26 7.98 -8.87 35.03
N LEU A 27 8.89 -9.23 34.12
CA LEU A 27 9.47 -8.30 33.19
C LEU A 27 8.27 -7.70 32.45
N SER A 28 7.78 -6.54 32.88
CA SER A 28 6.91 -5.71 32.07
C SER A 28 7.73 -5.43 30.82
N ALA A 29 7.37 -6.08 29.71
CA ALA A 29 7.94 -5.76 28.42
C ALA A 29 7.73 -4.25 28.23
N GLN A 30 8.80 -3.46 28.37
CA GLN A 30 8.75 -2.05 28.01
C GLN A 30 8.26 -1.99 26.58
N GLY A 31 7.08 -1.41 26.37
CA GLY A 31 6.51 -1.27 25.04
C GLY A 31 7.51 -0.54 24.12
N LYS A 32 7.57 -0.94 22.87
CA LYS A 32 8.48 -0.35 21.86
C LYS A 32 8.18 1.13 21.57
N GLY A 33 7.10 1.67 22.11
CA GLY A 33 6.65 3.03 21.90
C GLY A 33 5.36 3.10 21.07
N LYS A 34 5.00 4.30 20.66
CA LYS A 34 3.81 4.60 19.87
C LYS A 34 4.17 4.65 18.39
N VAL A 35 3.30 4.10 17.54
CA VAL A 35 3.37 4.25 16.08
C VAL A 35 2.00 4.64 15.52
N ARG A 36 1.97 5.66 14.68
CA ARG A 36 0.77 6.13 13.96
C ARG A 36 0.87 5.66 12.52
N LEU A 37 -0.04 4.80 12.11
CA LEU A 37 -0.09 4.24 10.76
C LEU A 37 -1.40 4.63 10.09
N ALA A 38 -1.32 5.26 8.93
CA ALA A 38 -2.48 5.54 8.11
C ALA A 38 -2.47 4.71 6.82
N TYR A 39 -3.66 4.38 6.32
CA TYR A 39 -3.80 3.59 5.11
C TYR A 39 -5.06 3.96 4.31
N LEU A 40 -5.04 3.68 3.00
CA LEU A 40 -6.20 3.92 2.15
C LEU A 40 -7.28 2.87 2.38
N GLN A 41 -8.53 3.32 2.47
CA GLN A 41 -9.70 2.46 2.66
C GLN A 41 -9.81 1.37 1.57
N LEU A 42 -9.39 1.67 0.35
CA LEU A 42 -9.42 0.77 -0.81
C LEU A 42 -8.02 0.50 -1.36
N GLY A 43 -7.01 0.46 -0.47
CA GLY A 43 -5.59 0.30 -0.86
C GLY A 43 -5.18 -1.14 -1.19
N TRP A 44 -5.91 -2.17 -0.67
CA TRP A 44 -5.59 -3.59 -0.82
C TRP A 44 -4.16 -3.95 -0.39
N ALA A 45 -3.76 -3.50 0.79
CA ALA A 45 -2.42 -3.73 1.32
C ALA A 45 -2.35 -4.78 2.43
N ALA A 46 -3.48 -5.34 2.85
CA ALA A 46 -3.66 -6.10 4.09
C ALA A 46 -3.43 -5.28 5.38
N THR A 47 -3.26 -3.96 5.28
CA THR A 47 -3.11 -3.07 6.45
C THR A 47 -4.36 -3.06 7.31
N GLU A 48 -5.54 -3.25 6.73
CA GLU A 48 -6.80 -3.45 7.44
C GLU A 48 -6.76 -4.70 8.33
N ILE A 49 -6.06 -5.76 7.92
CA ILE A 49 -5.87 -6.98 8.72
C ILE A 49 -4.87 -6.71 9.84
N ILE A 50 -3.77 -5.99 9.55
CA ILE A 50 -2.80 -5.56 10.57
C ILE A 50 -3.52 -4.77 11.68
N HIS A 51 -4.38 -3.83 11.28
CA HIS A 51 -5.17 -3.00 12.19
C HIS A 51 -6.14 -3.83 13.03
N LYS A 52 -7.03 -4.58 12.38
CA LYS A 52 -8.12 -5.28 13.06
C LYS A 52 -7.67 -6.47 13.92
N GLU A 53 -6.54 -7.07 13.58
CA GLU A 53 -5.91 -8.14 14.35
C GLU A 53 -4.85 -7.62 15.34
N ASP A 54 -4.66 -6.30 15.39
CA ASP A 54 -3.64 -5.63 16.23
C ASP A 54 -2.24 -6.27 16.12
N LEU A 55 -1.80 -6.49 14.87
CA LEU A 55 -0.55 -7.23 14.64
C LEU A 55 0.70 -6.45 15.06
N LEU A 56 0.66 -5.11 15.08
CA LEU A 56 1.72 -4.29 15.64
C LEU A 56 1.67 -4.25 17.17
N GLY A 57 0.47 -4.24 17.78
CA GLY A 57 0.31 -4.35 19.21
C GLY A 57 0.87 -5.66 19.77
N LYS A 58 0.65 -6.77 19.07
CA LYS A 58 1.26 -8.08 19.38
C LYS A 58 2.79 -8.07 19.35
N ARG A 59 3.40 -7.05 18.70
CA ARG A 59 4.85 -6.82 18.62
C ARG A 59 5.37 -5.76 19.61
N GLY A 60 4.48 -5.29 20.50
CA GLY A 60 4.82 -4.35 21.57
C GLY A 60 4.69 -2.88 21.21
N TRP A 61 4.04 -2.53 20.09
CA TRP A 61 3.76 -1.15 19.72
C TRP A 61 2.40 -0.69 20.25
N ALA A 62 2.32 0.54 20.74
CA ALA A 62 1.04 1.22 20.90
C ALA A 62 0.62 1.80 19.54
N ALA A 63 -0.04 0.98 18.73
CA ALA A 63 -0.35 1.33 17.36
C ALA A 63 -1.67 2.11 17.26
N GLU A 64 -1.64 3.27 16.60
CA GLU A 64 -2.81 4.06 16.24
C GLU A 64 -3.01 4.03 14.73
N TYR A 65 -4.25 3.78 14.31
CA TYR A 65 -4.57 3.62 12.91
C TYR A 65 -5.54 4.69 12.42
N SER A 66 -5.27 5.21 11.21
CA SER A 66 -6.15 6.13 10.51
C SER A 66 -6.52 5.59 9.14
N ILE A 67 -7.82 5.53 8.85
CA ILE A 67 -8.34 5.11 7.55
C ILE A 67 -8.61 6.36 6.72
N VAL A 68 -7.97 6.46 5.57
CA VAL A 68 -8.13 7.61 4.66
C VAL A 68 -9.02 7.19 3.47
N PRO A 69 -10.19 7.78 3.32
CA PRO A 69 -11.04 7.52 2.16
C PRO A 69 -10.52 8.27 0.91
N GLY A 70 -10.83 7.75 -0.26
CA GLY A 70 -10.63 8.45 -1.52
C GLY A 70 -9.22 8.38 -2.10
N ALA A 71 -8.63 9.52 -2.40
CA ALA A 71 -7.40 9.63 -3.17
C ALA A 71 -6.12 9.53 -2.31
N PRO A 72 -4.97 9.13 -2.88
CA PRO A 72 -3.72 8.94 -2.15
C PRO A 72 -3.04 10.24 -1.67
N GLY A 73 -3.37 11.40 -2.26
CA GLY A 73 -2.75 12.68 -1.90
C GLY A 73 -2.88 13.06 -0.42
N PRO A 74 -4.08 13.02 0.18
CA PRO A 74 -4.26 13.29 1.61
C PRO A 74 -3.45 12.35 2.51
N LEU A 75 -3.32 11.06 2.14
CA LEU A 75 -2.51 10.09 2.88
C LEU A 75 -1.02 10.47 2.87
N LEU A 76 -0.50 10.83 1.70
CA LEU A 76 0.89 11.27 1.56
C LEU A 76 1.16 12.56 2.34
N ASN A 77 0.22 13.51 2.35
CA ASN A 77 0.34 14.74 3.12
C ASN A 77 0.42 14.47 4.63
N GLN A 78 -0.27 13.46 5.16
CA GLN A 78 -0.16 13.08 6.56
C GLN A 78 1.25 12.60 6.93
N LEU A 79 1.91 11.82 6.05
CA LEU A 79 3.29 11.40 6.26
C LEU A 79 4.25 12.60 6.16
N ALA A 80 4.13 13.41 5.11
CA ALA A 80 5.00 14.57 4.87
C ALA A 80 4.93 15.60 6.01
N SER A 81 3.74 15.82 6.59
CA SER A 81 3.52 16.72 7.74
C SER A 81 3.78 16.07 9.10
N LYS A 82 4.23 14.81 9.15
CA LYS A 82 4.49 14.03 10.37
C LYS A 82 3.27 13.84 11.26
N ASN A 83 2.06 13.91 10.70
CA ASN A 83 0.84 13.56 11.42
C ASN A 83 0.75 12.06 11.66
N VAL A 84 1.39 11.27 10.79
CA VAL A 84 1.58 9.82 10.95
C VAL A 84 3.05 9.46 10.73
N ASP A 85 3.45 8.29 11.21
CA ASP A 85 4.83 7.81 11.18
C ASP A 85 5.06 6.84 10.02
N ALA A 86 4.02 6.13 9.62
CA ALA A 86 4.04 5.18 8.51
C ALA A 86 2.73 5.22 7.71
N ILE A 87 2.81 4.84 6.44
CA ILE A 87 1.64 4.68 5.56
C ILE A 87 1.83 3.49 4.61
N ASP A 88 0.74 2.94 4.09
CA ASP A 88 0.79 2.19 2.84
C ASP A 88 0.56 3.15 1.66
N MET A 89 1.25 2.92 0.55
CA MET A 89 1.17 3.81 -0.61
C MET A 89 1.53 3.07 -1.89
N SER A 90 0.98 3.50 -3.02
CA SER A 90 1.41 3.00 -4.31
C SER A 90 2.89 3.33 -4.56
N PHE A 91 3.63 2.35 -5.05
CA PHE A 91 5.08 2.42 -5.20
C PHE A 91 5.54 3.56 -6.11
N ALA A 92 4.85 3.79 -7.23
CA ALA A 92 5.19 4.89 -8.13
C ALA A 92 5.01 6.26 -7.47
N LEU A 93 3.93 6.47 -6.70
CA LEU A 93 3.73 7.72 -5.95
C LEU A 93 4.71 7.86 -4.79
N ALA A 94 5.11 6.76 -4.14
CA ALA A 94 6.18 6.77 -3.14
C ALA A 94 7.50 7.30 -3.73
N ALA A 95 7.88 6.81 -4.92
CA ALA A 95 9.06 7.28 -5.62
C ALA A 95 8.96 8.76 -6.02
N LYS A 96 7.79 9.18 -6.52
CA LYS A 96 7.56 10.59 -6.85
C LYS A 96 7.64 11.49 -5.62
N ALA A 97 7.03 11.08 -4.50
CA ALA A 97 7.12 11.83 -3.25
C ALA A 97 8.55 11.94 -2.73
N PHE A 98 9.34 10.86 -2.82
CA PHE A 98 10.75 10.89 -2.47
C PHE A 98 11.54 11.85 -3.37
N GLU A 99 11.30 11.82 -4.68
CA GLU A 99 11.89 12.76 -5.65
C GLU A 99 11.54 14.21 -5.34
N ASP A 100 10.30 14.46 -4.88
CA ASP A 100 9.82 15.79 -4.47
C ASP A 100 10.29 16.22 -3.06
N GLY A 101 11.18 15.42 -2.43
CA GLY A 101 11.85 15.77 -1.18
C GLY A 101 11.13 15.31 0.09
N VAL A 102 10.08 14.48 0.01
CA VAL A 102 9.46 13.91 1.22
C VAL A 102 10.44 12.94 1.87
N PRO A 103 10.79 13.12 3.16
CA PRO A 103 11.80 12.30 3.85
C PRO A 103 11.22 10.95 4.26
N LEU A 104 11.23 10.01 3.36
CA LEU A 104 10.66 8.66 3.54
C LEU A 104 11.62 7.55 3.11
N LYS A 105 11.35 6.34 3.58
CA LYS A 105 11.95 5.08 3.11
C LYS A 105 10.84 4.07 2.80
N VAL A 106 11.04 3.30 1.74
CA VAL A 106 10.29 2.06 1.50
C VAL A 106 10.88 0.97 2.38
N THR A 107 10.06 0.42 3.27
CA THR A 107 10.48 -0.58 4.25
C THR A 107 9.98 -1.99 3.95
N GLY A 108 8.97 -2.13 3.10
CA GLY A 108 8.39 -3.42 2.74
C GLY A 108 7.39 -3.28 1.59
N VAL A 109 7.03 -4.42 1.01
CA VAL A 109 5.99 -4.50 -0.02
C VAL A 109 4.71 -5.09 0.56
N ALA A 110 3.57 -4.72 0.00
CA ALA A 110 2.27 -5.18 0.48
C ALA A 110 1.46 -5.91 -0.59
N THR A 111 1.42 -5.40 -1.81
CA THR A 111 0.57 -5.97 -2.85
C THR A 111 1.21 -5.84 -4.22
N ALA A 112 1.07 -6.86 -5.06
CA ALA A 112 1.43 -6.81 -6.47
C ALA A 112 0.52 -5.84 -7.23
N VAL A 113 0.87 -5.52 -8.49
CA VAL A 113 0.06 -4.64 -9.35
C VAL A 113 -1.38 -5.12 -9.46
N LEU A 114 -2.28 -4.16 -9.36
CA LEU A 114 -3.72 -4.35 -9.26
C LEU A 114 -4.49 -3.70 -10.43
N GLY A 115 -3.79 -3.03 -11.35
CA GLY A 115 -4.40 -2.29 -12.43
C GLY A 115 -4.90 -3.19 -13.56
N ALA A 116 -5.92 -2.71 -14.29
CA ALA A 116 -6.38 -3.32 -15.52
C ALA A 116 -7.03 -2.29 -16.44
N ILE A 117 -7.12 -2.63 -17.72
CA ILE A 117 -8.04 -2.01 -18.67
C ILE A 117 -9.25 -2.93 -18.80
N VAL A 118 -10.41 -2.40 -18.47
CA VAL A 118 -11.68 -3.10 -18.60
C VAL A 118 -12.48 -2.45 -19.73
N ALA A 119 -12.77 -3.21 -20.75
CA ALA A 119 -13.62 -2.79 -21.85
C ALA A 119 -15.10 -2.98 -21.51
N ARG A 120 -15.95 -2.07 -21.94
CA ARG A 120 -17.40 -2.27 -21.91
C ARG A 120 -17.76 -3.48 -22.77
N LYS A 121 -18.63 -4.35 -22.28
CA LYS A 121 -18.93 -5.65 -22.88
C LYS A 121 -19.38 -5.56 -24.35
N ASP A 122 -20.10 -4.50 -24.69
CA ASP A 122 -20.65 -4.29 -26.05
C ASP A 122 -19.82 -3.30 -26.89
N ALA A 123 -18.61 -2.92 -26.46
CA ALA A 123 -17.75 -1.97 -27.19
C ALA A 123 -17.01 -2.59 -28.39
N GLY A 124 -17.03 -3.91 -28.54
CA GLY A 124 -16.36 -4.61 -29.64
C GLY A 124 -14.84 -4.56 -29.56
N LEU A 125 -14.27 -4.42 -28.34
CA LEU A 125 -12.82 -4.41 -28.12
C LEU A 125 -12.36 -5.82 -27.72
N GLY A 126 -11.43 -6.40 -28.48
CA GLY A 126 -10.90 -7.75 -28.26
C GLY A 126 -9.42 -7.80 -27.88
N LYS A 127 -8.67 -6.73 -28.14
CA LYS A 127 -7.24 -6.62 -27.88
C LYS A 127 -6.83 -5.20 -27.54
N VAL A 128 -5.65 -5.03 -26.98
CA VAL A 128 -5.14 -3.73 -26.49
C VAL A 128 -5.04 -2.70 -27.63
N GLU A 129 -4.67 -3.13 -28.83
CA GLU A 129 -4.53 -2.25 -30.01
C GLU A 129 -5.86 -1.65 -30.49
N ASP A 130 -7.00 -2.29 -30.16
CA ASP A 130 -8.35 -1.80 -30.49
C ASP A 130 -8.72 -0.53 -29.72
N LEU A 131 -7.93 -0.16 -28.69
CA LEU A 131 -8.11 1.06 -27.91
C LEU A 131 -7.76 2.34 -28.68
N LYS A 132 -7.00 2.25 -29.78
CA LYS A 132 -6.64 3.44 -30.58
C LYS A 132 -7.89 4.19 -31.06
N GLY A 133 -7.94 5.49 -30.80
CA GLY A 133 -9.06 6.36 -31.12
C GLY A 133 -10.28 6.22 -30.21
N ARG A 134 -10.30 5.26 -29.27
CA ARG A 134 -11.43 5.01 -28.36
C ARG A 134 -11.47 5.97 -27.18
N LYS A 135 -12.66 6.13 -26.60
CA LYS A 135 -12.86 6.89 -25.36
C LYS A 135 -12.59 6.01 -24.14
N ILE A 136 -11.68 6.46 -23.28
CA ILE A 136 -11.26 5.70 -22.09
C ILE A 136 -11.38 6.60 -20.87
N ALA A 137 -12.14 6.19 -19.85
CA ALA A 137 -12.13 6.92 -18.57
C ALA A 137 -10.96 6.49 -17.71
N ALA A 138 -10.30 7.46 -17.10
CA ALA A 138 -9.18 7.24 -16.17
C ALA A 138 -9.04 8.39 -15.18
N ILE A 139 -8.45 8.12 -14.01
CA ILE A 139 -7.98 9.14 -13.08
C ILE A 139 -6.51 9.39 -13.39
N VAL A 140 -6.23 10.41 -14.20
CA VAL A 140 -4.93 10.65 -14.85
C VAL A 140 -3.78 10.85 -13.83
N GLY A 141 -4.06 11.37 -12.64
CA GLY A 141 -3.05 11.59 -11.58
C GLY A 141 -2.68 10.37 -10.76
N THR A 142 -3.14 9.17 -11.12
CA THR A 142 -2.87 7.95 -10.37
C THR A 142 -1.69 7.17 -10.94
N SER A 143 -0.99 6.42 -10.06
CA SER A 143 0.05 5.48 -10.48
C SER A 143 -0.47 4.42 -11.44
N THR A 144 -1.70 3.94 -11.25
CA THR A 144 -2.32 2.93 -12.12
C THR A 144 -2.42 3.43 -13.57
N PHE A 145 -2.91 4.67 -13.77
CA PHE A 145 -2.98 5.25 -15.12
C PHE A 145 -1.59 5.38 -15.74
N PHE A 146 -0.64 5.94 -14.96
CA PHE A 146 0.71 6.15 -15.44
C PHE A 146 1.42 4.83 -15.79
N ASP A 147 1.40 3.86 -14.88
CA ASP A 147 2.04 2.55 -15.11
C ASP A 147 1.44 1.82 -16.31
N ILE A 148 0.11 1.78 -16.43
CA ILE A 148 -0.58 1.15 -17.57
C ILE A 148 -0.22 1.86 -18.88
N ARG A 149 -0.17 3.19 -18.88
CA ARG A 149 0.25 3.98 -20.04
C ARG A 149 1.69 3.66 -20.45
N ALA A 150 2.62 3.67 -19.49
CA ALA A 150 4.04 3.38 -19.73
C ALA A 150 4.23 1.96 -20.26
N LEU A 151 3.57 0.97 -19.66
CA LEU A 151 3.65 -0.42 -20.06
C LEU A 151 2.99 -0.67 -21.43
N THR A 152 1.90 0.03 -21.76
CA THR A 152 1.27 -0.04 -23.08
C THR A 152 2.19 0.54 -24.14
N LEU A 153 2.79 1.70 -23.88
CA LEU A 153 3.72 2.31 -24.80
C LEU A 153 4.94 1.41 -25.05
N LYS A 154 5.53 0.83 -23.98
CA LYS A 154 6.68 -0.05 -24.09
C LYS A 154 6.35 -1.39 -24.75
N GLY A 155 5.20 -1.97 -24.45
CA GLY A 155 4.83 -3.32 -24.92
C GLY A 155 4.10 -3.38 -26.25
N TYR A 156 3.38 -2.30 -26.61
CA TYR A 156 2.51 -2.24 -27.80
C TYR A 156 2.82 -1.08 -28.75
N GLY A 157 3.73 -0.17 -28.36
CA GLY A 157 4.23 0.90 -29.22
C GLY A 157 3.22 2.04 -29.45
N PHE A 158 2.20 2.22 -28.57
CA PHE A 158 1.31 3.38 -28.64
C PHE A 158 1.03 3.98 -27.26
N ASP A 159 0.81 5.28 -27.21
CA ASP A 159 0.60 6.04 -26.00
C ASP A 159 -0.90 6.25 -25.75
N LEU A 160 -1.43 5.62 -24.68
CA LEU A 160 -2.84 5.75 -24.33
C LEU A 160 -3.31 7.21 -24.23
N GLN A 161 -2.45 8.13 -23.78
CA GLN A 161 -2.83 9.54 -23.65
C GLN A 161 -2.86 10.30 -24.99
N LYS A 162 -2.06 9.87 -25.97
CA LYS A 162 -1.96 10.54 -27.28
C LYS A 162 -2.84 9.87 -28.34
N ASP A 163 -2.94 8.56 -28.27
CA ASP A 163 -3.54 7.73 -29.30
C ASP A 163 -4.98 7.31 -28.98
N THR A 164 -5.50 7.73 -27.82
CA THR A 164 -6.90 7.52 -27.39
C THR A 164 -7.53 8.82 -26.91
N GLN A 165 -8.83 8.82 -26.62
CA GLN A 165 -9.56 9.96 -26.07
C GLN A 165 -9.73 9.74 -24.55
N ILE A 166 -8.82 10.30 -23.75
CA ILE A 166 -8.92 10.17 -22.29
C ILE A 166 -10.01 11.09 -21.74
N VAL A 167 -11.02 10.50 -21.12
CA VAL A 167 -12.04 11.17 -20.32
C VAL A 167 -11.57 11.12 -18.85
N THR A 168 -11.18 12.29 -18.31
CA THR A 168 -10.70 12.37 -16.93
C THR A 168 -11.86 12.21 -15.96
N ALA A 169 -11.82 11.13 -15.17
CA ALA A 169 -12.74 10.91 -14.07
C ALA A 169 -12.18 11.49 -12.77
N THR A 170 -13.06 11.87 -11.86
CA THR A 170 -12.70 12.44 -10.56
C THR A 170 -12.63 11.41 -9.44
N SER A 171 -13.29 10.27 -9.64
CA SER A 171 -13.37 9.18 -8.65
C SER A 171 -13.59 7.82 -9.34
N PRO A 172 -13.32 6.70 -8.65
CA PRO A 172 -13.61 5.38 -9.16
C PRO A 172 -15.10 5.14 -9.52
N PRO A 173 -16.08 5.56 -8.69
CA PRO A 173 -17.50 5.45 -9.06
C PRO A 173 -17.86 6.24 -10.32
N ASP A 174 -17.19 7.36 -10.56
CA ASP A 174 -17.38 8.18 -11.74
C ASP A 174 -16.98 7.43 -13.03
N MET A 175 -15.82 6.76 -13.02
CA MET A 175 -15.40 5.88 -14.14
C MET A 175 -16.45 4.81 -14.45
N VAL A 176 -16.98 4.15 -13.43
CA VAL A 176 -18.01 3.11 -13.58
C VAL A 176 -19.30 3.69 -14.16
N THR A 177 -19.68 4.89 -13.70
CA THR A 177 -20.86 5.61 -14.21
C THR A 177 -20.72 5.95 -15.70
N LEU A 178 -19.55 6.49 -16.11
CA LEU A 178 -19.24 6.80 -17.50
C LEU A 178 -19.32 5.54 -18.39
N LEU A 179 -18.79 4.40 -17.91
CA LEU A 179 -18.85 3.13 -18.62
C LEU A 179 -20.30 2.65 -18.79
N GLY A 180 -21.08 2.65 -17.70
CA GLY A 180 -22.49 2.22 -17.70
C GLY A 180 -23.39 3.09 -18.59
N LYS A 181 -23.14 4.40 -18.65
CA LYS A 181 -23.83 5.33 -19.55
C LYS A 181 -23.37 5.23 -21.00
N LYS A 182 -22.40 4.40 -21.32
CA LYS A 182 -21.81 4.25 -22.66
C LYS A 182 -21.12 5.52 -23.17
N GLU A 183 -20.70 6.39 -22.26
CA GLU A 183 -19.95 7.62 -22.60
C GLU A 183 -18.48 7.32 -22.92
N VAL A 184 -17.99 6.15 -22.44
CA VAL A 184 -16.65 5.61 -22.74
C VAL A 184 -16.72 4.15 -23.16
N ASP A 185 -15.70 3.69 -23.89
CA ASP A 185 -15.58 2.32 -24.37
C ASP A 185 -14.84 1.42 -23.38
N ALA A 186 -13.96 2.01 -22.54
CA ALA A 186 -13.17 1.30 -21.55
C ALA A 186 -12.87 2.20 -20.33
N ILE A 187 -12.41 1.57 -19.25
CA ILE A 187 -11.85 2.26 -18.08
C ILE A 187 -10.46 1.73 -17.78
N ILE A 188 -9.60 2.60 -17.25
CA ILE A 188 -8.33 2.24 -16.63
C ILE A 188 -8.49 2.42 -15.13
N ALA A 189 -8.53 1.30 -14.40
CA ALA A 189 -8.77 1.30 -12.97
C ALA A 189 -7.98 0.17 -12.28
N TRP A 190 -8.18 0.04 -10.99
CA TRP A 190 -7.57 -1.00 -10.16
C TRP A 190 -8.66 -1.82 -9.45
N GLN A 191 -8.28 -2.98 -8.92
CA GLN A 191 -9.18 -3.76 -8.06
C GLN A 191 -9.49 -2.96 -6.78
N PRO A 192 -10.68 -3.08 -6.24
CA PRO A 192 -11.80 -3.95 -6.62
C PRO A 192 -12.75 -3.34 -7.67
N ILE A 193 -12.44 -2.18 -8.21
CA ILE A 193 -13.33 -1.46 -9.13
C ILE A 193 -13.51 -2.28 -10.41
N THR A 194 -12.38 -2.74 -10.98
CA THR A 194 -12.38 -3.59 -12.17
C THR A 194 -13.12 -4.89 -11.96
N ASP A 195 -12.90 -5.56 -10.80
CA ASP A 195 -13.60 -6.79 -10.46
C ASP A 195 -15.12 -6.58 -10.35
N SER A 196 -15.55 -5.47 -9.73
CA SER A 196 -16.96 -5.14 -9.60
C SER A 196 -17.66 -4.96 -10.94
N VAL A 197 -17.00 -4.29 -11.90
CA VAL A 197 -17.54 -4.07 -13.26
C VAL A 197 -17.65 -5.38 -14.02
N VAL A 198 -16.62 -6.23 -13.94
CA VAL A 198 -16.60 -7.54 -14.60
C VAL A 198 -17.61 -8.49 -13.97
N PHE A 199 -17.67 -8.54 -12.63
CA PHE A 199 -18.60 -9.39 -11.88
C PHE A 199 -20.08 -9.05 -12.23
N ARG A 200 -20.42 -7.76 -12.35
CA ARG A 200 -21.76 -7.34 -12.76
C ARG A 200 -22.06 -7.59 -14.24
N GLY A 201 -21.11 -8.10 -15.02
CA GLY A 201 -21.25 -8.34 -16.42
C GLY A 201 -21.35 -7.08 -17.30
N GLU A 202 -20.95 -5.93 -16.76
CA GLU A 202 -20.94 -4.62 -17.45
C GLU A 202 -19.69 -4.45 -18.34
N GLY A 203 -18.60 -5.15 -18.00
CA GLY A 203 -17.34 -5.11 -18.73
C GLY A 203 -16.62 -6.45 -18.78
N VAL A 204 -15.55 -6.48 -19.54
CA VAL A 204 -14.61 -7.60 -19.66
C VAL A 204 -13.19 -7.09 -19.49
N TYR A 205 -12.32 -7.90 -18.88
CA TYR A 205 -10.90 -7.59 -18.86
C TYR A 205 -10.34 -7.60 -20.28
N LEU A 206 -9.87 -6.45 -20.74
CA LEU A 206 -9.13 -6.36 -21.99
C LEU A 206 -7.68 -6.79 -21.77
N VAL A 207 -7.07 -6.29 -20.67
CA VAL A 207 -5.71 -6.67 -20.22
C VAL A 207 -5.54 -6.30 -18.74
N LYS A 208 -4.84 -7.16 -18.01
CA LYS A 208 -4.40 -6.87 -16.63
C LYS A 208 -2.99 -6.24 -16.66
N GLN A 209 -2.69 -5.38 -15.70
CA GLN A 209 -1.39 -4.70 -15.60
C GLN A 209 -0.22 -5.69 -15.55
N ILE A 210 -0.42 -6.86 -14.92
CA ILE A 210 0.61 -7.92 -14.88
C ILE A 210 0.96 -8.45 -16.28
N ASP A 211 -0.01 -8.55 -17.17
CA ASP A 211 0.22 -9.03 -18.54
C ASP A 211 0.91 -7.96 -19.38
N LEU A 212 0.55 -6.68 -19.17
CA LEU A 212 1.29 -5.54 -19.75
C LEU A 212 2.76 -5.54 -19.27
N TRP A 213 3.01 -5.79 -17.97
CA TRP A 213 4.36 -5.90 -17.43
C TRP A 213 5.16 -7.02 -18.11
N ARG A 214 4.58 -8.21 -18.21
CA ARG A 214 5.23 -9.35 -18.88
C ARG A 214 5.55 -9.04 -20.34
N LYS A 215 4.60 -8.44 -21.05
CA LYS A 215 4.78 -8.03 -22.45
C LYS A 215 5.87 -6.97 -22.60
N ALA A 216 5.87 -5.95 -21.75
CA ALA A 216 6.80 -4.82 -21.83
C ALA A 216 8.23 -5.17 -21.42
N THR A 217 8.41 -6.14 -20.50
CA THR A 217 9.72 -6.47 -19.92
C THR A 217 10.30 -7.81 -20.35
N GLY A 218 9.49 -8.69 -20.93
CA GLY A 218 9.87 -10.09 -21.21
C GLY A 218 10.04 -10.96 -19.95
N ARG A 219 9.74 -10.43 -18.76
CA ARG A 219 9.91 -11.15 -17.49
C ARG A 219 8.71 -12.05 -17.24
N ALA A 220 8.95 -13.36 -17.18
CA ALA A 220 7.94 -14.35 -16.85
C ALA A 220 7.72 -14.48 -15.33
N SER A 221 8.78 -14.28 -14.54
CA SER A 221 8.77 -14.35 -13.07
C SER A 221 8.87 -12.96 -12.44
N GLY A 222 8.59 -12.89 -11.15
CA GLY A 222 8.55 -11.65 -10.39
C GLY A 222 7.22 -10.91 -10.53
N PHE A 223 6.84 -10.22 -9.47
CA PHE A 223 5.62 -9.42 -9.46
C PHE A 223 5.97 -7.95 -9.27
N PRO A 224 5.66 -7.09 -10.24
CA PRO A 224 5.73 -5.66 -10.01
C PRO A 224 4.80 -5.30 -8.87
N VAL A 225 5.25 -4.37 -8.02
CA VAL A 225 4.58 -3.99 -6.79
C VAL A 225 3.66 -2.80 -7.05
N HIS A 226 2.44 -2.87 -6.51
CA HIS A 226 1.54 -1.73 -6.49
C HIS A 226 1.64 -0.97 -5.17
N VAL A 227 1.51 -1.66 -4.04
CA VAL A 227 1.52 -1.04 -2.71
C VAL A 227 2.75 -1.47 -1.92
N CYS A 228 3.37 -0.49 -1.28
CA CYS A 228 4.49 -0.67 -0.35
C CYS A 228 4.25 0.11 0.95
N TYR A 229 5.01 -0.21 1.99
CA TYR A 229 5.03 0.54 3.24
C TYR A 229 6.11 1.61 3.21
N LEU A 230 5.71 2.81 3.62
CA LEU A 230 6.58 3.97 3.77
C LEU A 230 6.66 4.34 5.24
N VAL A 231 7.87 4.60 5.71
CA VAL A 231 8.12 5.12 7.05
C VAL A 231 8.87 6.44 6.93
N HIS A 232 8.46 7.44 7.71
CA HIS A 232 9.13 8.73 7.77
C HIS A 232 10.54 8.58 8.34
N ASN A 233 11.55 9.20 7.70
CA ASN A 233 12.97 9.02 8.06
C ASN A 233 13.28 9.29 9.52
N GLU A 234 12.76 10.38 10.10
CA GLU A 234 13.01 10.71 11.51
C GLU A 234 12.44 9.68 12.48
N PHE A 235 11.26 9.11 12.16
CA PHE A 235 10.68 8.05 12.97
C PHE A 235 11.50 6.78 12.86
N LEU A 236 11.92 6.41 11.65
CA LEU A 236 12.74 5.24 11.37
C LEU A 236 14.11 5.31 12.06
N GLN A 237 14.74 6.49 12.07
CA GLN A 237 16.01 6.68 12.78
C GLN A 237 15.88 6.49 14.30
N LYS A 238 14.77 6.94 14.89
CA LYS A 238 14.51 6.80 16.33
C LYS A 238 14.03 5.38 16.70
N ASN A 239 13.42 4.69 15.78
CA ASN A 239 12.75 3.40 15.99
C ASN A 239 13.10 2.44 14.84
N PRO A 240 14.36 2.03 14.65
CA PRO A 240 14.76 1.25 13.48
C PRO A 240 14.06 -0.12 13.40
N GLN A 241 13.65 -0.68 14.54
CA GLN A 241 12.93 -1.95 14.61
C GLN A 241 11.55 -1.93 13.94
N ILE A 242 10.96 -0.73 13.68
CA ILE A 242 9.63 -0.65 13.05
C ILE A 242 9.60 -1.28 11.66
N ALA A 243 10.69 -1.18 10.90
CA ALA A 243 10.76 -1.75 9.57
C ALA A 243 10.59 -3.29 9.60
N GLY A 244 11.31 -3.97 10.50
CA GLY A 244 11.18 -5.41 10.69
C GLY A 244 9.81 -5.80 11.23
N ASP A 245 9.34 -5.11 12.26
CA ASP A 245 8.04 -5.40 12.89
C ASP A 245 6.87 -5.20 11.93
N LEU A 246 6.92 -4.18 11.06
CA LEU A 246 5.90 -3.95 10.05
C LEU A 246 5.92 -5.03 8.96
N ASN A 247 7.10 -5.48 8.54
CA ASN A 247 7.23 -6.59 7.60
C ASN A 247 6.70 -7.91 8.17
N GLU A 248 6.99 -8.21 9.43
CA GLU A 248 6.46 -9.40 10.10
C GLU A 248 4.94 -9.28 10.35
N ALA A 249 4.44 -8.08 10.66
CA ALA A 249 2.99 -7.85 10.75
C ALA A 249 2.31 -8.06 9.39
N GLN A 250 2.92 -7.58 8.30
CA GLN A 250 2.43 -7.82 6.95
C GLN A 250 2.45 -9.30 6.58
N LYS A 251 3.50 -10.03 6.94
CA LYS A 251 3.58 -11.47 6.73
C LYS A 251 2.44 -12.22 7.45
N ASP A 252 2.18 -11.89 8.71
CA ASP A 252 1.06 -12.49 9.45
C ASP A 252 -0.29 -12.13 8.82
N ALA A 253 -0.45 -10.88 8.33
CA ALA A 253 -1.66 -10.47 7.63
C ALA A 253 -1.86 -11.22 6.31
N VAL A 254 -0.78 -11.47 5.58
CA VAL A 254 -0.77 -12.29 4.36
C VAL A 254 -1.12 -13.75 4.68
N ASP A 255 -0.59 -14.29 5.78
CA ASP A 255 -0.95 -15.63 6.24
C ASP A 255 -2.45 -15.72 6.61
N ILE A 256 -2.99 -14.69 7.26
CA ILE A 256 -4.44 -14.61 7.54
C ILE A 256 -5.23 -14.54 6.22
N TRP A 257 -4.79 -13.71 5.26
CA TRP A 257 -5.44 -13.56 3.96
C TRP A 257 -5.58 -14.90 3.24
N TYR A 258 -4.51 -15.70 3.17
CA TYR A 258 -4.52 -16.96 2.42
C TYR A 258 -5.04 -18.15 3.23
N ASN A 259 -4.73 -18.24 4.51
CA ASN A 259 -5.00 -19.42 5.33
C ASN A 259 -6.28 -19.31 6.18
N LYS A 260 -6.81 -18.07 6.38
CA LYS A 260 -8.06 -17.80 7.11
C LYS A 260 -8.99 -16.89 6.28
N PRO A 261 -9.36 -17.29 5.05
CA PRO A 261 -10.02 -16.43 4.09
C PRO A 261 -11.37 -15.88 4.59
N ALA A 262 -12.13 -16.64 5.37
CA ALA A 262 -13.39 -16.16 5.94
C ALA A 262 -13.18 -14.95 6.86
N ARG A 263 -12.16 -15.00 7.73
CA ARG A 263 -11.81 -13.91 8.64
C ARG A 263 -11.24 -12.71 7.88
N ALA A 264 -10.35 -12.96 6.93
CA ALA A 264 -9.78 -11.89 6.09
C ALA A 264 -10.87 -11.14 5.32
N MET A 265 -11.79 -11.86 4.68
CA MET A 265 -12.90 -11.24 3.93
C MET A 265 -13.87 -10.47 4.83
N GLU A 266 -14.11 -10.94 6.06
CA GLU A 266 -14.92 -10.21 7.05
C GLU A 266 -14.29 -8.85 7.38
N ILE A 267 -12.99 -8.84 7.70
CA ILE A 267 -12.24 -7.62 8.03
C ILE A 267 -12.24 -6.66 6.85
N VAL A 268 -11.91 -7.16 5.65
CA VAL A 268 -11.88 -6.33 4.44
C VAL A 268 -13.26 -5.75 4.13
N ALA A 269 -14.34 -6.53 4.26
CA ALA A 269 -15.71 -6.04 4.06
C ALA A 269 -16.08 -4.96 5.10
N GLU A 270 -15.68 -5.15 6.35
CA GLU A 270 -15.93 -4.16 7.41
C GLU A 270 -15.26 -2.81 7.11
N VAL A 271 -14.01 -2.83 6.68
CA VAL A 271 -13.23 -1.61 6.41
C VAL A 271 -13.60 -0.98 5.09
N THR A 272 -13.67 -1.76 4.02
CA THR A 272 -13.85 -1.25 2.64
C THR A 272 -15.31 -0.95 2.29
N LYS A 273 -16.26 -1.55 3.02
CA LYS A 273 -17.71 -1.53 2.73
C LYS A 273 -18.08 -2.18 1.39
N LEU A 274 -17.19 -3.01 0.86
CA LEU A 274 -17.44 -3.75 -0.37
C LEU A 274 -18.32 -4.98 -0.13
N PRO A 275 -19.12 -5.39 -1.14
CA PRO A 275 -19.84 -6.65 -1.12
C PRO A 275 -18.88 -7.85 -0.97
N LYS A 276 -19.30 -8.86 -0.20
CA LYS A 276 -18.45 -10.03 0.08
C LYS A 276 -18.09 -10.84 -1.17
N ASP A 277 -18.96 -10.91 -2.15
CA ASP A 277 -18.75 -11.58 -3.43
C ASP A 277 -17.63 -10.91 -4.24
N VAL A 278 -17.58 -9.59 -4.26
CA VAL A 278 -16.48 -8.81 -4.87
C VAL A 278 -15.16 -9.10 -4.17
N ILE A 279 -15.16 -9.15 -2.84
CA ILE A 279 -13.96 -9.46 -2.06
C ILE A 279 -13.52 -10.91 -2.31
N GLN A 280 -14.45 -11.83 -2.49
CA GLN A 280 -14.16 -13.23 -2.79
C GLN A 280 -13.48 -13.38 -4.17
N VAL A 281 -13.94 -12.66 -5.18
CA VAL A 281 -13.26 -12.61 -6.51
C VAL A 281 -11.86 -12.03 -6.36
N ALA A 282 -11.72 -10.90 -5.66
CA ALA A 282 -10.44 -10.29 -5.39
C ALA A 282 -9.45 -11.26 -4.71
N HIS A 283 -9.92 -11.95 -3.68
CA HIS A 283 -9.12 -12.93 -2.94
C HIS A 283 -8.65 -14.11 -3.81
N LYS A 284 -9.52 -14.65 -4.65
CA LYS A 284 -9.23 -15.86 -5.42
C LYS A 284 -8.42 -15.59 -6.69
N GLU A 285 -8.67 -14.47 -7.37
CA GLU A 285 -8.28 -14.31 -8.77
C GLU A 285 -7.37 -13.12 -9.05
N THR A 286 -7.52 -12.03 -8.30
CA THR A 286 -6.97 -10.76 -8.77
C THR A 286 -6.01 -10.08 -7.81
N VAL A 287 -6.19 -10.19 -6.52
CA VAL A 287 -5.32 -9.56 -5.52
C VAL A 287 -4.24 -10.53 -5.04
N ARG A 288 -2.99 -10.18 -5.26
CA ARG A 288 -1.85 -10.92 -4.76
C ARG A 288 -1.15 -10.14 -3.66
N MET A 289 -1.33 -10.60 -2.42
CA MET A 289 -0.64 -10.04 -1.27
C MET A 289 0.84 -10.45 -1.26
N LEU A 290 1.70 -9.51 -0.88
CA LEU A 290 3.15 -9.66 -0.77
C LEU A 290 3.60 -9.23 0.62
N HIS A 291 4.83 -9.58 0.99
CA HIS A 291 5.46 -9.11 2.22
C HIS A 291 6.98 -9.05 2.06
N GLY A 292 7.64 -8.33 2.97
CA GLY A 292 9.10 -8.24 3.02
C GLY A 292 9.71 -7.34 1.94
N LEU A 293 11.04 -7.42 1.81
CA LEU A 293 11.81 -6.67 0.82
C LEU A 293 13.06 -7.49 0.43
N ALA A 294 12.84 -8.70 -0.11
CA ALA A 294 13.91 -9.59 -0.58
C ALA A 294 14.63 -9.02 -1.81
N ASP A 295 15.84 -9.53 -2.12
CA ASP A 295 16.65 -9.05 -3.25
C ASP A 295 15.89 -9.08 -4.57
N GLU A 296 15.20 -10.17 -4.87
CA GLU A 296 14.42 -10.31 -6.11
C GLU A 296 13.32 -9.24 -6.20
N GLN A 297 12.68 -8.92 -5.09
CA GLN A 297 11.67 -7.85 -5.04
C GLN A 297 12.30 -6.48 -5.28
N VAL A 298 13.46 -6.19 -4.66
CA VAL A 298 14.19 -4.94 -4.86
C VAL A 298 14.60 -4.79 -6.33
N GLU A 299 15.08 -5.85 -6.99
CA GLU A 299 15.41 -5.83 -8.42
C GLU A 299 14.16 -5.55 -9.30
N THR A 300 13.02 -6.11 -8.94
CA THR A 300 11.76 -5.85 -9.64
C THR A 300 11.32 -4.40 -9.44
N LEU A 301 11.42 -3.87 -8.22
CA LEU A 301 11.12 -2.48 -7.91
C LEU A 301 12.05 -1.50 -8.66
N ILE A 302 13.34 -1.78 -8.72
CA ILE A 302 14.29 -0.99 -9.49
C ILE A 302 13.93 -1.00 -10.99
N ALA A 303 13.51 -2.14 -11.53
CA ALA A 303 13.06 -2.21 -12.92
C ALA A 303 11.78 -1.38 -13.16
N GLN A 304 10.85 -1.34 -12.20
CA GLN A 304 9.67 -0.45 -12.27
C GLN A 304 10.08 1.04 -12.26
N LEU A 305 11.02 1.43 -11.39
CA LEU A 305 11.52 2.82 -11.32
C LEU A 305 12.18 3.25 -12.63
N LYS A 306 12.95 2.37 -13.25
CA LYS A 306 13.56 2.63 -14.57
C LYS A 306 12.52 2.86 -15.65
N ILE A 307 11.45 2.07 -15.70
CA ILE A 307 10.34 2.29 -16.62
C ILE A 307 9.65 3.61 -16.33
N ASN A 308 9.39 3.91 -15.06
CA ASN A 308 8.76 5.17 -14.65
C ASN A 308 9.62 6.39 -15.03
N LYS A 309 10.94 6.28 -14.99
CA LYS A 309 11.85 7.31 -15.50
C LYS A 309 11.88 7.37 -17.02
N GLU A 310 12.02 6.23 -17.71
CA GLU A 310 12.07 6.13 -19.18
C GLU A 310 10.87 6.85 -19.83
N PHE A 311 9.67 6.75 -19.20
CA PHE A 311 8.45 7.37 -19.71
C PHE A 311 8.06 8.69 -19.03
N GLY A 312 8.97 9.28 -18.24
CA GLY A 312 8.88 10.66 -17.77
C GLY A 312 8.01 10.92 -16.55
N PHE A 313 7.60 9.88 -15.82
CA PHE A 313 6.93 10.04 -14.52
C PHE A 313 7.93 10.46 -13.43
N LEU A 314 9.08 9.83 -13.40
CA LEU A 314 10.22 10.18 -12.56
C LEU A 314 11.25 10.94 -13.39
N LYS A 315 11.95 11.91 -12.79
CA LYS A 315 12.89 12.79 -13.50
C LYS A 315 14.29 12.79 -12.89
N SER A 316 14.42 12.50 -11.61
CA SER A 316 15.70 12.55 -10.89
C SER A 316 16.68 11.50 -11.39
N ASP A 317 17.98 11.86 -11.42
CA ASP A 317 19.06 10.94 -11.82
C ASP A 317 19.34 9.83 -10.80
N ILE A 318 18.78 9.92 -9.61
CA ILE A 318 18.85 8.82 -8.63
C ILE A 318 18.31 7.51 -9.21
N TRP A 319 17.27 7.59 -10.07
CA TRP A 319 16.60 6.43 -10.64
C TRP A 319 17.44 5.69 -11.69
N ASP A 320 18.54 6.27 -12.15
CA ASP A 320 19.50 5.63 -13.05
C ASP A 320 20.56 4.82 -12.28
N ASN A 321 20.68 5.05 -10.96
CA ASN A 321 21.71 4.45 -10.13
C ASN A 321 21.12 3.45 -9.12
N PRO A 322 21.14 2.14 -9.40
CA PRO A 322 20.60 1.11 -8.52
C PRO A 322 21.16 1.13 -7.10
N ASP A 323 22.44 1.45 -6.92
CA ASP A 323 23.07 1.46 -5.59
C ASP A 323 22.60 2.66 -4.75
N ARG A 324 22.41 3.81 -5.41
CA ARG A 324 21.78 4.96 -4.75
C ARG A 324 20.34 4.67 -4.37
N ILE A 325 19.56 4.05 -5.25
CA ILE A 325 18.18 3.64 -4.96
C ILE A 325 18.16 2.73 -3.74
N ARG A 326 19.00 1.69 -3.69
CA ARG A 326 19.06 0.77 -2.54
C ARG A 326 19.41 1.48 -1.25
N ARG A 327 20.34 2.40 -1.27
CA ARG A 327 20.80 3.11 -0.07
C ARG A 327 19.86 4.23 0.36
N GLU A 328 19.35 5.01 -0.60
CA GLU A 328 18.66 6.26 -0.32
C GLU A 328 17.13 6.12 -0.26
N PHE A 329 16.54 5.19 -1.00
CA PHE A 329 15.10 5.03 -1.10
C PHE A 329 14.57 3.82 -0.32
N PHE A 330 15.31 2.71 -0.26
CA PHE A 330 14.92 1.54 0.53
C PHE A 330 15.53 1.55 1.93
N HIS A 331 14.85 0.87 2.86
CA HIS A 331 15.40 0.47 4.14
C HIS A 331 15.06 -0.99 4.40
N ARG A 332 16.09 -1.80 4.55
CA ARG A 332 15.98 -3.24 4.83
C ARG A 332 16.30 -3.46 6.30
N ALA A 333 15.41 -4.18 7.01
CA ALA A 333 15.60 -4.58 8.40
C ALA A 333 16.58 -5.74 8.52
#